data_9186bf17bfcb6412670f86b89268b0ca
#
_entry.id   9186bf17bfcb6412670f86b89268b0ca
#
_cell.length_a   1.000
_cell.length_b   1.000
_cell.length_c   1.000
_cell.angle_alpha   90.00
_cell.angle_beta   90.00
_cell.angle_gamma   90.00
#
_symmetry.space_group_name_H-M   'P 1'
#
loop_
_entity.id
_entity.type
_entity.pdbx_description
1 polymer ?
#
loop_
_entity_poly.entity_id
_entity_poly.type
_entity_poly.pdbx_seq_one_letter_code
_entity_poly.pdbx_strand_id
1 'polypeptide(L)'
;REEKYDGALSDGVFHYFPNEAYAQEVMEGMLEKTRGNIAILDVHDATKEEEFFAFRRQLDPDYDEHYRGLNKLFYDRSFFEKFAKKHGLTVSFNPLALDGYWNAPFVYSVFFSREAERKD
;
A
#
# COMPACT_ATOMS: atom_id res chain seq x y z
N ARG A 1 -27.10 2.08 14.54
CA ARG A 1 -26.02 3.03 14.41
C ARG A 1 -24.67 2.33 14.46
N GLU A 2 -23.85 2.64 13.51
CA GLU A 2 -22.58 1.99 13.36
C GLU A 2 -21.49 2.71 14.13
N GLU A 3 -20.70 1.92 14.81
CA GLU A 3 -19.50 2.45 15.43
C GLU A 3 -18.36 2.38 14.46
N LYS A 4 -17.55 3.43 14.46
CA LYS A 4 -16.37 3.45 13.62
C LYS A 4 -15.16 3.06 14.44
N TYR A 5 -14.24 2.39 13.80
CA TYR A 5 -13.00 1.98 14.43
C TYR A 5 -12.08 3.17 14.59
N ASP A 6 -11.18 3.09 15.55
CA ASP A 6 -10.23 4.17 15.80
C ASP A 6 -9.16 4.24 14.73
N GLY A 7 -8.87 3.14 14.08
CA GLY A 7 -7.90 3.10 13.00
C GLY A 7 -8.11 1.88 12.15
N ALA A 8 -7.44 1.85 11.00
CA ALA A 8 -7.51 0.72 10.10
C ALA A 8 -6.11 0.39 9.62
N LEU A 9 -5.84 -0.90 9.44
CA LEU A 9 -4.53 -1.38 9.04
C LEU A 9 -4.69 -2.46 7.98
N SER A 10 -3.93 -2.33 6.91
CA SER A 10 -3.81 -3.38 5.91
C SER A 10 -2.34 -3.74 5.78
N ASP A 11 -2.03 -5.03 5.80
CA ASP A 11 -0.65 -5.47 5.81
C ASP A 11 -0.45 -6.57 4.78
N GLY A 12 0.32 -6.26 3.74
CA GLY A 12 0.77 -7.27 2.80
C GLY A 12 -0.27 -7.80 1.86
N VAL A 13 -1.33 -7.03 1.56
CA VAL A 13 -2.38 -7.52 0.66
C VAL A 13 -2.60 -6.65 -0.57
N PHE A 14 -2.16 -5.39 -0.54
CA PHE A 14 -2.45 -4.50 -1.67
C PHE A 14 -1.82 -4.96 -2.97
N HIS A 15 -0.70 -5.65 -2.92
CA HIS A 15 -0.05 -6.11 -4.13
C HIS A 15 -0.79 -7.29 -4.78
N TYR A 16 -1.76 -7.87 -4.09
CA TYR A 16 -2.56 -8.96 -4.65
C TYR A 16 -3.86 -8.48 -5.29
N PHE A 17 -4.17 -7.20 -5.20
CA PHE A 17 -5.40 -6.69 -5.78
C PHE A 17 -5.33 -6.72 -7.31
N PRO A 18 -6.48 -6.88 -7.97
CA PRO A 18 -6.47 -7.00 -9.43
C PRO A 18 -6.12 -5.70 -10.14
N ASN A 19 -6.42 -4.55 -9.55
CA ASN A 19 -6.13 -3.28 -10.19
C ASN A 19 -6.26 -2.15 -9.18
N GLU A 20 -5.91 -0.95 -9.61
CA GLU A 20 -5.95 0.22 -8.74
C GLU A 20 -7.36 0.62 -8.36
N ALA A 21 -8.32 0.38 -9.23
CA ALA A 21 -9.71 0.71 -8.91
C ALA A 21 -10.19 -0.10 -7.71
N TYR A 22 -9.83 -1.38 -7.67
CA TYR A 22 -10.15 -2.22 -6.53
C TYR A 22 -9.49 -1.70 -5.26
N ALA A 23 -8.22 -1.32 -5.37
CA ALA A 23 -7.50 -0.78 -4.22
C ALA A 23 -8.16 0.48 -3.70
N GLN A 24 -8.62 1.33 -4.62
CA GLN A 24 -9.30 2.56 -4.21
C GLN A 24 -10.58 2.26 -3.47
N GLU A 25 -11.35 1.27 -3.93
CA GLU A 25 -12.56 0.88 -3.24
C GLU A 25 -12.28 0.37 -1.84
N VAL A 26 -11.20 -0.40 -1.68
CA VAL A 26 -10.83 -0.90 -0.37
C VAL A 26 -10.47 0.25 0.55
N MET A 27 -9.69 1.20 0.04
CA MET A 27 -9.31 2.36 0.86
C MET A 27 -10.52 3.20 1.23
N GLU A 28 -11.45 3.36 0.31
CA GLU A 28 -12.67 4.11 0.63
C GLU A 28 -13.48 3.40 1.71
N GLY A 29 -13.52 2.07 1.66
CA GLY A 29 -14.17 1.32 2.71
C GLY A 29 -13.49 1.46 4.06
N MET A 30 -12.15 1.46 4.06
CA MET A 30 -11.40 1.68 5.29
C MET A 30 -11.68 3.06 5.86
N LEU A 31 -11.72 4.06 4.97
CA LEU A 31 -11.96 5.43 5.38
C LEU A 31 -13.36 5.59 5.97
N GLU A 32 -14.32 4.93 5.38
CA GLU A 32 -15.69 5.01 5.84
C GLU A 32 -15.88 4.38 7.21
N LYS A 33 -15.14 3.32 7.48
CA LYS A 33 -15.32 2.56 8.71
C LYS A 33 -14.40 2.99 9.85
N THR A 34 -13.55 3.97 9.60
CA THR A 34 -12.65 4.42 10.64
C THR A 34 -12.75 5.93 10.80
N ARG A 35 -12.56 6.39 12.02
CA ARG A 35 -12.49 7.82 12.29
C ARG A 35 -11.07 8.27 12.55
N GLY A 36 -10.15 7.34 12.56
CA GLY A 36 -8.76 7.63 12.85
C GLY A 36 -7.88 7.50 11.63
N ASN A 37 -6.68 7.06 11.88
CA ASN A 37 -5.67 6.95 10.87
C ASN A 37 -5.75 5.62 10.13
N ILE A 38 -5.20 5.60 8.94
CA ILE A 38 -5.18 4.40 8.11
C ILE A 38 -3.72 4.11 7.77
N ALA A 39 -3.30 2.87 7.95
CA ALA A 39 -1.97 2.43 7.58
C ALA A 39 -2.06 1.29 6.58
N ILE A 40 -1.28 1.40 5.52
CA ILE A 40 -1.19 0.35 4.52
C ILE A 40 0.28 -0.04 4.43
N LEU A 41 0.57 -1.25 4.87
CA LEU A 41 1.95 -1.70 4.98
C LEU A 41 2.30 -2.63 3.83
N ASP A 42 3.59 -2.68 3.52
CA ASP A 42 4.12 -3.64 2.57
C ASP A 42 3.55 -3.41 1.16
N VAL A 43 3.55 -2.16 0.73
CA VAL A 43 3.08 -1.79 -0.61
C VAL A 43 4.25 -1.92 -1.57
N HIS A 44 4.04 -2.64 -2.68
CA HIS A 44 5.09 -2.84 -3.66
C HIS A 44 5.28 -1.58 -4.49
N ASP A 45 6.52 -1.13 -4.55
CA ASP A 45 6.91 0.16 -5.13
C ASP A 45 7.04 0.05 -6.63
N ALA A 46 6.20 0.80 -7.35
CA ALA A 46 6.21 0.75 -8.81
C ALA A 46 7.55 1.19 -9.40
N THR A 47 8.25 2.10 -8.71
CA THR A 47 9.55 2.55 -9.21
C THR A 47 10.63 1.49 -9.06
N LYS A 48 10.35 0.42 -8.35
CA LYS A 48 11.28 -0.68 -8.13
C LYS A 48 10.84 -1.97 -8.79
N GLU A 49 9.85 -1.90 -9.66
CA GLU A 49 9.25 -3.11 -10.23
C GLU A 49 10.26 -3.94 -10.99
N GLU A 50 11.07 -3.30 -11.84
CA GLU A 50 12.06 -4.03 -12.63
C GLU A 50 13.13 -4.66 -11.74
N GLU A 51 13.56 -3.92 -10.73
CA GLU A 51 14.56 -4.43 -9.80
C GLU A 51 14.02 -5.59 -8.99
N PHE A 52 12.73 -5.50 -8.63
CA PHE A 52 12.08 -6.58 -7.89
C PHE A 52 12.09 -7.88 -8.69
N PHE A 53 11.67 -7.83 -9.93
CA PHE A 53 11.62 -9.04 -10.75
C PHE A 53 13.01 -9.57 -11.07
N ALA A 54 13.97 -8.67 -11.30
CA ALA A 54 15.34 -9.11 -11.54
C ALA A 54 15.89 -9.85 -10.32
N PHE A 55 15.60 -9.34 -9.13
CA PHE A 55 16.04 -9.99 -7.91
C PHE A 55 15.38 -11.37 -7.73
N ARG A 56 14.08 -11.44 -7.99
CA ARG A 56 13.37 -12.71 -7.84
C ARG A 56 13.86 -13.75 -8.84
N ARG A 57 14.13 -13.33 -10.07
CA ARG A 57 14.64 -14.27 -11.10
C ARG A 57 16.04 -14.73 -10.76
N GLN A 58 16.80 -13.90 -10.07
CA GLN A 58 18.13 -14.28 -9.64
C GLN A 58 18.07 -15.38 -8.59
N LEU A 59 17.11 -15.30 -7.69
CA LEU A 59 16.92 -16.31 -6.66
C LEU A 59 16.27 -17.56 -7.21
N ASP A 60 15.40 -17.42 -8.19
CA ASP A 60 14.65 -18.52 -8.78
C ASP A 60 14.65 -18.32 -10.30
N PRO A 61 15.55 -18.99 -11.01
CA PRO A 61 15.60 -18.84 -12.47
C PRO A 61 14.31 -19.18 -13.18
N ASP A 62 13.47 -20.00 -12.57
CA ASP A 62 12.18 -20.37 -13.13
C ASP A 62 11.03 -19.56 -12.55
N TYR A 63 11.34 -18.36 -12.06
CA TYR A 63 10.35 -17.53 -11.38
C TYR A 63 9.10 -17.29 -12.23
N ASP A 64 9.29 -16.93 -13.50
CA ASP A 64 8.15 -16.63 -14.37
C ASP A 64 7.25 -17.84 -14.56
N GLU A 65 7.86 -19.03 -14.59
CA GLU A 65 7.11 -20.27 -14.73
C GLU A 65 6.35 -20.59 -13.45
N HIS A 66 7.04 -20.48 -12.31
CA HIS A 66 6.44 -20.83 -11.02
C HIS A 66 5.28 -19.92 -10.64
N TYR A 67 5.34 -18.66 -11.09
CA TYR A 67 4.35 -17.67 -10.69
C TYR A 67 3.50 -17.19 -11.84
N ARG A 68 3.41 -18.02 -12.89
CA ARG A 68 2.58 -17.69 -14.04
C ARG A 68 1.13 -17.53 -13.61
N GLY A 69 0.51 -16.45 -14.06
CA GLY A 69 -0.89 -16.19 -13.77
C GLY A 69 -1.14 -15.53 -12.43
N LEU A 70 -0.09 -15.33 -11.64
CA LEU A 70 -0.21 -14.63 -10.37
C LEU A 70 0.17 -13.16 -10.57
N ASN A 71 -0.80 -12.28 -10.38
CA ASN A 71 -0.56 -10.86 -10.58
C ASN A 71 0.05 -10.24 -9.34
N LYS A 72 0.99 -9.33 -9.55
CA LYS A 72 1.50 -8.46 -8.50
C LYS A 72 1.26 -7.04 -8.92
N LEU A 73 0.57 -6.29 -8.10
CA LEU A 73 0.28 -4.90 -8.39
C LEU A 73 1.28 -4.03 -7.64
N PHE A 74 1.93 -3.18 -8.40
CA PHE A 74 2.89 -2.22 -7.87
C PHE A 74 2.25 -0.85 -7.90
N TYR A 75 2.55 -0.04 -6.88
CA TYR A 75 1.89 1.25 -6.73
C TYR A 75 2.93 2.36 -6.76
N ASP A 76 2.62 3.38 -7.55
CA ASP A 76 3.37 4.62 -7.47
C ASP A 76 2.78 5.45 -6.32
N ARG A 77 3.64 6.20 -5.66
CA ARG A 77 3.18 7.00 -4.53
C ARG A 77 2.11 7.99 -4.92
N SER A 78 2.11 8.42 -6.19
CA SER A 78 1.10 9.36 -6.67
C SER A 78 -0.32 8.81 -6.56
N PHE A 79 -0.48 7.49 -6.63
CA PHE A 79 -1.79 6.89 -6.46
C PHE A 79 -2.37 7.24 -5.08
N PHE A 80 -1.54 7.11 -4.05
CA PHE A 80 -1.98 7.40 -2.69
C PHE A 80 -2.07 8.90 -2.44
N GLU A 81 -1.22 9.68 -3.07
CA GLU A 81 -1.28 11.14 -2.95
C GLU A 81 -2.59 11.68 -3.52
N LYS A 82 -3.01 11.12 -4.65
CA LYS A 82 -4.28 11.54 -5.25
C LYS A 82 -5.46 11.18 -4.36
N PHE A 83 -5.40 10.00 -3.76
CA PHE A 83 -6.45 9.58 -2.85
C PHE A 83 -6.52 10.51 -1.64
N ALA A 84 -5.35 10.84 -1.07
CA ALA A 84 -5.32 11.74 0.07
C ALA A 84 -5.91 13.11 -0.28
N LYS A 85 -5.54 13.62 -1.45
CA LYS A 85 -6.04 14.91 -1.87
C LYS A 85 -7.55 14.88 -2.07
N LYS A 86 -8.04 13.82 -2.66
CA LYS A 86 -9.48 13.68 -2.91
C LYS A 86 -10.28 13.67 -1.63
N HIS A 87 -9.73 13.09 -0.57
CA HIS A 87 -10.46 12.89 0.67
C HIS A 87 -10.00 13.81 1.80
N GLY A 88 -9.16 14.79 1.50
CA GLY A 88 -8.72 15.74 2.52
C GLY A 88 -7.85 15.14 3.61
N LEU A 89 -7.01 14.19 3.23
CA LEU A 89 -6.13 13.52 4.17
C LEU A 89 -4.70 13.98 3.99
N THR A 90 -3.90 13.87 5.05
CA THR A 90 -2.45 13.93 4.93
C THR A 90 -1.93 12.54 4.69
N VAL A 91 -0.89 12.43 3.86
CA VAL A 91 -0.30 11.14 3.56
C VAL A 91 1.20 11.22 3.78
N SER A 92 1.76 10.17 4.34
CA SER A 92 3.21 10.04 4.46
C SER A 92 3.60 8.65 4.04
N PHE A 93 4.85 8.52 3.60
CA PHE A 93 5.39 7.27 3.12
C PHE A 93 6.66 6.97 3.90
N ASN A 94 6.80 5.72 4.30
CA ASN A 94 8.00 5.30 5.02
C ASN A 94 8.57 4.05 4.37
N PRO A 95 9.87 3.99 4.20
CA PRO A 95 10.49 2.75 3.74
C PRO A 95 10.39 1.71 4.82
N LEU A 96 10.37 0.45 4.41
CA LEU A 96 10.38 -0.63 5.37
C LEU A 96 11.81 -0.77 5.90
N ALA A 97 11.97 -0.59 7.20
CA ALA A 97 13.29 -0.61 7.83
C ALA A 97 13.43 -1.85 8.71
N LEU A 98 13.27 -3.02 8.11
CA LEU A 98 13.40 -4.28 8.82
C LEU A 98 14.64 -5.00 8.35
N ASP A 99 15.61 -5.12 9.25
CA ASP A 99 16.84 -5.81 8.92
C ASP A 99 16.54 -7.26 8.60
N GLY A 100 17.17 -7.75 7.52
CA GLY A 100 17.03 -9.14 7.15
C GLY A 100 15.78 -9.46 6.34
N TYR A 101 14.89 -8.51 6.14
CA TYR A 101 13.72 -8.74 5.32
C TYR A 101 14.10 -8.48 3.86
N TRP A 102 14.14 -9.55 3.06
CA TRP A 102 14.65 -9.45 1.69
C TRP A 102 13.84 -8.49 0.82
N ASN A 103 12.56 -8.31 1.13
CA ASN A 103 11.66 -7.49 0.32
C ASN A 103 11.75 -6.00 0.67
N ALA A 104 12.49 -5.65 1.71
CA ALA A 104 12.52 -4.27 2.21
C ALA A 104 12.87 -3.22 1.15
N PRO A 105 13.84 -3.48 0.25
CA PRO A 105 14.19 -2.45 -0.74
C PRO A 105 13.10 -2.17 -1.75
N PHE A 106 12.08 -3.01 -1.83
CA PHE A 106 11.08 -2.95 -2.89
C PHE A 106 9.70 -2.51 -2.42
N VAL A 107 9.56 -2.21 -1.14
CA VAL A 107 8.26 -1.90 -0.57
C VAL A 107 8.32 -0.63 0.27
N TYR A 108 7.17 -0.05 0.51
CA TYR A 108 7.05 1.08 1.41
C TYR A 108 5.70 0.98 2.13
N SER A 109 5.54 1.80 3.15
CA SER A 109 4.29 1.86 3.89
C SER A 109 3.65 3.22 3.67
N VAL A 110 2.32 3.26 3.72
CA VAL A 110 1.54 4.46 3.49
C VAL A 110 0.74 4.73 4.76
N PHE A 111 0.80 5.97 5.22
CA PHE A 111 0.05 6.38 6.41
C PHE A 111 -0.81 7.58 6.04
N PHE A 112 -2.13 7.41 6.19
CA PHE A 112 -3.07 8.50 6.02
C PHE A 112 -3.51 8.99 7.37
N SER A 113 -3.55 10.31 7.53
CA SER A 113 -4.08 10.94 8.73
C SER A 113 -5.18 11.88 8.32
N ARG A 114 -6.24 11.91 9.10
CA ARG A 114 -7.25 12.93 8.89
C ARG A 114 -6.70 14.24 9.39
N GLU A 115 -7.00 15.30 8.66
CA GLU A 115 -6.57 16.60 9.12
C GLU A 115 -7.27 16.90 10.43
N ALA A 116 -6.48 17.35 11.40
CA ALA A 116 -7.06 17.72 12.67
C ALA A 116 -8.03 18.85 12.44
N GLU A 117 -9.19 18.73 13.09
CA GLU A 117 -10.12 19.82 13.03
C GLU A 117 -9.52 21.02 13.71
N ARG A 118 -9.59 22.13 13.01
CA ARG A 118 -9.07 23.36 13.58
C ARG A 118 -10.01 23.87 14.63
N LYS A 119 -9.46 24.01 15.79
CA LYS A 119 -10.21 24.61 16.89
C LYS A 119 -9.82 26.03 16.98
N ASP A 120 -10.26 26.78 16.07
CA ASP A 120 -9.86 28.17 16.04
C ASP A 120 -10.79 29.04 16.80
#